data_19f989ce70c7741f590323f2b90e67cb
#
_entry.id   19f989ce70c7741f590323f2b90e67cb
#
_cell.length_a   1.000
_cell.length_b   1.000
_cell.length_c   1.000
_cell.angle_alpha   90.00
_cell.angle_beta   90.00
_cell.angle_gamma   90.00
#
_symmetry.space_group_name_H-M   'P 1'
#
loop_
_entity.id
_entity.type
_entity.pdbx_description
1 polymer ?
#
loop_
_entity_poly.entity_id
_entity_poly.type
_entity_poly.pdbx_seq_one_letter_code
_entity_poly.pdbx_strand_id
1 'polypeptide(L)'
;MTKRLIITVPPLWDSKRFGKGVIAEWLKKEGAGIKKGDILCIIMAAKVRIEVPSPIDGTIVKIIARKGSSVSPGDPLAEVEVPG
;
A
#
# COMPACT_ATOMS: atom_id res chain seq x y z
N MET A 1 19.21 9.53 12.18
CA MET A 1 19.20 9.08 10.77
C MET A 1 17.88 8.44 10.43
N THR A 2 17.51 8.46 9.17
CA THR A 2 16.28 7.83 8.72
C THR A 2 16.59 6.64 7.82
N LYS A 3 15.64 5.72 7.72
CA LYS A 3 15.72 4.59 6.82
C LYS A 3 14.56 4.65 5.85
N ARG A 4 14.75 4.10 4.68
CA ARG A 4 13.67 3.96 3.69
C ARG A 4 13.31 2.50 3.54
N LEU A 5 12.02 2.25 3.57
CA LEU A 5 11.46 0.91 3.44
C LEU A 5 10.41 0.91 2.35
N ILE A 6 10.24 -0.24 1.71
CA ILE A 6 9.18 -0.41 0.73
C ILE A 6 8.02 -1.14 1.41
N ILE A 7 6.85 -0.52 1.40
CA ILE A 7 5.63 -1.19 1.83
C ILE A 7 5.11 -1.98 0.65
N THR A 8 4.88 -3.27 0.86
CA THR A 8 4.35 -4.15 -0.16
C THR A 8 2.87 -4.45 0.10
N VAL A 9 2.20 -4.94 -0.93
CA VAL A 9 0.80 -5.36 -0.81
C VAL A 9 0.74 -6.55 0.14
N PRO A 10 -0.03 -6.46 1.23
CA PRO A 10 -0.15 -7.60 2.15
C PRO A 10 -0.96 -8.74 1.54
N PRO A 11 -0.79 -9.96 2.05
CA PRO A 11 -1.50 -11.12 1.51
C PRO A 11 -2.96 -11.17 1.98
N LEU A 12 -3.76 -10.21 1.55
CA LEU A 12 -5.15 -10.05 1.96
C LEU A 12 -6.13 -10.81 1.07
N TRP A 13 -5.66 -11.32 -0.06
CA TRP A 13 -6.47 -12.16 -0.94
C TRP A 13 -5.56 -13.12 -1.70
N ASP A 14 -6.16 -14.17 -2.27
CA ASP A 14 -5.44 -15.16 -3.06
C ASP A 14 -5.47 -14.76 -4.54
N SER A 15 -4.36 -14.19 -5.02
CA SER A 15 -4.28 -13.72 -6.39
C SER A 15 -4.25 -14.86 -7.42
N LYS A 16 -3.86 -16.06 -7.00
CA LYS A 16 -3.90 -17.23 -7.88
C LYS A 16 -5.34 -17.64 -8.19
N ARG A 17 -6.22 -17.47 -7.21
CA ARG A 17 -7.62 -17.84 -7.32
C ARG A 17 -8.48 -16.71 -7.86
N PHE A 18 -8.24 -15.47 -7.41
CA PHE A 18 -9.10 -14.32 -7.69
C PHE A 18 -8.49 -13.31 -8.65
N GLY A 19 -7.22 -13.51 -9.04
CA GLY A 19 -6.53 -12.60 -9.95
C GLY A 19 -5.95 -11.39 -9.22
N LYS A 20 -5.47 -10.42 -10.00
CA LYS A 20 -4.87 -9.22 -9.47
C LYS A 20 -5.93 -8.25 -8.96
N GLY A 21 -5.53 -7.44 -7.98
CA GLY A 21 -6.34 -6.32 -7.55
C GLY A 21 -5.98 -5.05 -8.31
N VAL A 22 -6.78 -4.03 -8.15
CA VAL A 22 -6.54 -2.71 -8.74
C VAL A 22 -6.59 -1.68 -7.63
N ILE A 23 -5.63 -0.75 -7.62
CA ILE A 23 -5.65 0.37 -6.68
C ILE A 23 -6.84 1.26 -7.03
N ALA A 24 -7.87 1.23 -6.20
CA ALA A 24 -9.08 2.02 -6.43
C ALA A 24 -8.89 3.46 -5.95
N GLU A 25 -8.17 3.66 -4.85
CA GLU A 25 -7.97 4.98 -4.27
C GLU A 25 -6.79 4.98 -3.31
N TRP A 26 -6.05 6.07 -3.29
CA TRP A 26 -5.04 6.36 -2.28
C TRP A 26 -5.59 7.36 -1.29
N LEU A 27 -5.54 7.01 0.00
CA LEU A 27 -6.02 7.87 1.08
C LEU A 27 -4.92 8.77 1.64
N LYS A 28 -3.66 8.44 1.36
CA LYS A 28 -2.50 9.22 1.77
C LYS A 28 -1.76 9.70 0.55
N LYS A 29 -1.11 10.85 0.65
CA LYS A 29 -0.34 11.46 -0.46
C LYS A 29 1.14 11.34 -0.20
N GLU A 30 1.94 11.51 -1.24
CA GLU A 30 3.39 11.67 -1.07
C GLU A 30 3.66 12.85 -0.15
N GLY A 31 4.56 12.66 0.80
CA GLY A 31 4.86 13.65 1.83
C GLY A 31 4.02 13.52 3.09
N ALA A 32 2.97 12.71 3.08
CA ALA A 32 2.10 12.55 4.24
C ALA A 32 2.73 11.68 5.32
N GLY A 33 2.54 12.08 6.56
CA GLY A 33 2.89 11.24 7.70
C GLY A 33 1.87 10.12 7.87
N ILE A 34 2.34 8.93 8.21
CA ILE A 34 1.50 7.77 8.44
C ILE A 34 1.85 7.12 9.76
N LYS A 35 0.85 6.47 10.37
CA LYS A 35 1.03 5.71 11.60
C LYS A 35 0.59 4.28 11.36
N LYS A 36 1.18 3.37 12.11
CA LYS A 36 0.80 1.97 12.06
C LYS A 36 -0.72 1.84 12.23
N GLY A 37 -1.36 1.14 11.30
CA GLY A 37 -2.80 0.95 11.29
C GLY A 37 -3.57 1.96 10.44
N ASP A 38 -2.95 3.06 10.03
CA ASP A 38 -3.60 4.01 9.11
C ASP A 38 -3.87 3.32 7.78
N ILE A 39 -5.03 3.57 7.21
CA ILE A 39 -5.36 3.01 5.90
C ILE A 39 -4.68 3.83 4.82
N LEU A 40 -3.82 3.19 4.06
CA LEU A 40 -3.04 3.84 3.00
C LEU A 40 -3.82 3.96 1.70
N CYS A 41 -4.42 2.86 1.28
CA CYS A 41 -5.13 2.80 0.01
C CYS A 41 -6.20 1.72 0.04
N ILE A 42 -7.06 1.77 -0.97
CA ILE A 42 -8.12 0.79 -1.18
C ILE A 42 -7.78 0.01 -2.43
N ILE A 43 -7.82 -1.31 -2.33
CA ILE A 43 -7.64 -2.22 -3.46
C ILE A 43 -8.95 -2.94 -3.72
N MET A 44 -9.35 -3.00 -4.99
CA MET A 44 -10.49 -3.81 -5.41
C MET A 44 -9.97 -5.10 -6.01
N ALA A 45 -10.34 -6.23 -5.42
CA ALA A 45 -9.96 -7.55 -5.90
C ALA A 45 -11.19 -8.46 -5.80
N ALA A 46 -11.53 -9.15 -6.88
CA ALA A 46 -12.67 -10.08 -6.91
C ALA A 46 -13.96 -9.43 -6.41
N LYS A 47 -14.20 -8.17 -6.78
CA LYS A 47 -15.37 -7.39 -6.38
C LYS A 47 -15.42 -7.09 -4.86
N VAL A 48 -14.32 -7.27 -4.18
CA VAL A 48 -14.20 -6.98 -2.75
C VAL A 48 -13.32 -5.75 -2.56
N ARG A 49 -13.77 -4.87 -1.68
CA ARG A 49 -12.99 -3.69 -1.29
C ARG A 49 -12.05 -4.07 -0.15
N ILE A 50 -10.76 -3.86 -0.37
CA ILE A 50 -9.73 -4.22 0.60
C ILE A 50 -9.02 -2.96 1.05
N GLU A 51 -9.05 -2.68 2.35
CA GLU A 51 -8.30 -1.58 2.94
C GLU A 51 -6.92 -2.06 3.32
N VAL A 52 -5.90 -1.29 2.93
CA VAL A 52 -4.50 -1.66 3.21
C VAL A 52 -3.98 -0.80 4.36
N PRO A 53 -3.75 -1.39 5.54
CA PRO A 53 -3.22 -0.65 6.68
C PRO A 53 -1.71 -0.49 6.57
N SER A 54 -1.20 0.60 7.13
CA SER A 54 0.24 0.79 7.23
C SER A 54 0.81 -0.14 8.30
N PRO A 55 1.89 -0.86 8.00
CA PRO A 55 2.55 -1.71 9.00
C PRO A 55 3.49 -0.92 9.92
N ILE A 56 3.76 0.34 9.62
CA ILE A 56 4.76 1.12 10.34
C ILE A 56 4.38 2.59 10.40
N ASP A 57 5.03 3.31 11.31
CA ASP A 57 4.99 4.77 11.36
C ASP A 57 6.05 5.32 10.42
N GLY A 58 5.77 6.40 9.75
CA GLY A 58 6.75 7.03 8.85
C GLY A 58 6.14 8.11 8.00
N THR A 59 6.81 8.43 6.89
CA THR A 59 6.36 9.43 5.93
C THR A 59 6.45 8.83 4.53
N ILE A 60 5.40 8.97 3.75
CA ILE A 60 5.40 8.47 2.37
C ILE A 60 6.31 9.36 1.53
N VAL A 61 7.38 8.76 1.00
CA VAL A 61 8.33 9.44 0.12
C VAL A 61 7.85 9.38 -1.32
N LYS A 62 7.38 8.20 -1.74
CA LYS A 62 6.96 7.98 -3.12
C LYS A 62 5.88 6.91 -3.18
N ILE A 63 4.86 7.15 -3.96
CA ILE A 63 3.84 6.16 -4.28
C ILE A 63 4.29 5.42 -5.53
N ILE A 64 4.53 4.11 -5.41
CA ILE A 64 5.00 3.27 -6.50
C ILE A 64 3.80 2.75 -7.31
N ALA A 65 2.81 2.17 -6.61
CA ALA A 65 1.60 1.67 -7.25
C ALA A 65 0.52 2.74 -7.18
N ARG A 66 0.28 3.42 -8.27
CA ARG A 66 -0.66 4.53 -8.33
C ARG A 66 -2.10 4.06 -8.55
N LYS A 67 -3.06 4.96 -8.35
CA LYS A 67 -4.47 4.70 -8.63
C LYS A 67 -4.62 4.13 -10.05
N GLY A 68 -5.37 3.04 -10.16
CA GLY A 68 -5.58 2.35 -11.43
C GLY A 68 -4.57 1.25 -11.74
N SER A 69 -3.49 1.15 -10.95
CA SER A 69 -2.49 0.11 -11.16
C SER A 69 -2.99 -1.26 -10.72
N SER A 70 -2.62 -2.29 -11.48
CA SER A 70 -2.88 -3.67 -11.09
C SER A 70 -1.80 -4.15 -10.14
N VAL A 71 -2.19 -4.78 -9.06
CA VAL A 71 -1.25 -5.26 -8.03
C VAL A 71 -1.62 -6.66 -7.55
N SER A 72 -0.60 -7.37 -7.08
CA SER A 72 -0.75 -8.67 -6.42
C SER A 72 -0.08 -8.61 -5.06
N PRO A 73 -0.44 -9.50 -4.12
CA PRO A 73 0.26 -9.56 -2.84
C PRO A 73 1.76 -9.68 -3.04
N GLY A 74 2.52 -8.87 -2.32
CA GLY A 74 3.97 -8.81 -2.45
C GLY A 74 4.49 -7.72 -3.38
N ASP A 75 3.64 -7.13 -4.21
CA ASP A 75 4.05 -6.05 -5.10
C ASP A 75 4.34 -4.77 -4.29
N PRO A 76 5.30 -3.93 -4.73
CA PRO A 76 5.58 -2.69 -4.01
C PRO A 76 4.45 -1.69 -4.14
N LEU A 77 4.09 -1.07 -3.01
CA LEU A 77 3.05 -0.03 -2.95
C LEU A 77 3.65 1.36 -2.87
N ALA A 78 4.54 1.56 -1.92
CA ALA A 78 5.10 2.87 -1.64
C ALA A 78 6.45 2.77 -0.94
N GLU A 79 7.25 3.79 -1.11
CA GLU A 79 8.50 3.96 -0.38
C GLU A 79 8.22 4.89 0.79
N VAL A 80 8.64 4.50 1.97
CA VAL A 80 8.38 5.21 3.22
C VAL A 80 9.68 5.47 3.94
N GLU A 81 9.82 6.67 4.47
CA GLU A 81 10.95 7.03 5.31
C GLU A 81 10.54 6.86 6.77
N VAL A 82 11.35 6.14 7.53
CA VAL A 82 11.09 5.88 8.94
C VAL A 82 12.26 6.38 9.78
N PRO A 83 11.99 6.82 11.03
CA PRO A 83 13.09 7.18 11.94
C PRO A 83 13.90 5.92 12.25
N GLY A 84 15.19 6.05 12.22
CA GLY A 84 16.02 4.88 12.38
C GLY A 84 17.21 5.05 13.28
#